data_7604fd1a96eaa46454dcfe6576d4af53
#
_entry.id   7604fd1a96eaa46454dcfe6576d4af53
#
_cell.length_a   1.000
_cell.length_b   1.000
_cell.length_c   1.000
_cell.angle_alpha   90.00
_cell.angle_beta   90.00
_cell.angle_gamma   90.00
#
_symmetry.space_group_name_H-M   'P 1'
#
loop_
_entity.id
_entity.type
_entity.pdbx_description
1 polymer ?
#
loop_
_entity_poly.entity_id
_entity_poly.type
_entity_poly.pdbx_seq_one_letter_code
_entity_poly.pdbx_strand_id
1 'polypeptide(L)'
;MGKQNASSSTIPFRINPRAPLIVVKAIVNRKIPIDLIVDTGASLTILSRQVAKQAGIRLNGKRAKAAGPDGSQTVTLATVGLFSIGGIQVRNLKVAVMDFALLNQAASIKAGGILGYNLLKRYRVTIDYATRRIRFTPVQPQKPLGSRKPPHAAGTAT
;
A
#
# COMPACT_ATOMS: atom_id res chain seq x y z
N MET A 1 9.66 -8.19 -19.69
CA MET A 1 8.81 -7.17 -19.03
C MET A 1 7.37 -7.68 -19.01
N GLY A 2 6.97 -8.28 -17.89
CA GLY A 2 5.61 -8.79 -17.74
C GLY A 2 4.61 -7.65 -17.66
N LYS A 3 3.73 -7.51 -18.65
CA LYS A 3 2.53 -6.69 -18.56
C LYS A 3 1.74 -7.17 -17.35
N GLN A 4 1.70 -6.38 -16.28
CA GLN A 4 0.75 -6.58 -15.21
C GLN A 4 -0.63 -6.39 -15.84
N ASN A 5 -1.46 -7.44 -15.84
CA ASN A 5 -2.85 -7.31 -16.24
C ASN A 5 -3.52 -6.35 -15.26
N ALA A 6 -3.64 -5.10 -15.70
CA ALA A 6 -4.19 -4.02 -14.93
C ALA A 6 -5.72 -4.08 -15.03
N SER A 7 -6.34 -5.09 -14.41
CA SER A 7 -7.80 -5.18 -14.30
C SER A 7 -8.29 -4.44 -13.06
N SER A 8 -9.45 -3.79 -13.18
CA SER A 8 -10.14 -3.23 -12.03
C SER A 8 -10.60 -4.34 -11.08
N SER A 9 -10.49 -4.10 -9.78
CA SER A 9 -10.97 -5.02 -8.75
C SER A 9 -11.83 -4.30 -7.73
N THR A 10 -12.94 -4.92 -7.35
CA THR A 10 -13.81 -4.44 -6.27
C THR A 10 -13.87 -5.51 -5.19
N ILE A 11 -13.49 -5.16 -3.98
CA ILE A 11 -13.45 -6.06 -2.84
C ILE A 11 -14.28 -5.53 -1.68
N PRO A 12 -14.81 -6.39 -0.82
CA PRO A 12 -15.46 -5.96 0.41
C PRO A 12 -14.40 -5.45 1.41
N PHE A 13 -14.81 -4.53 2.28
CA PHE A 13 -14.05 -4.17 3.46
C PHE A 13 -14.90 -4.28 4.73
N ARG A 14 -14.23 -4.38 5.86
CA ARG A 14 -14.82 -4.29 7.18
C ARG A 14 -14.40 -2.99 7.84
N ILE A 15 -15.25 -2.45 8.70
CA ILE A 15 -14.89 -1.37 9.61
C ILE A 15 -14.71 -2.00 10.99
N ASN A 16 -13.57 -1.74 11.61
CA ASN A 16 -13.35 -2.18 12.99
C ASN A 16 -14.29 -1.39 13.93
N PRO A 17 -15.13 -2.05 14.73
CA PRO A 17 -16.09 -1.36 15.57
C PRO A 17 -15.48 -0.53 16.71
N ARG A 18 -14.26 -0.85 17.11
CA ARG A 18 -13.55 -0.14 18.20
C ARG A 18 -12.65 0.99 17.71
N ALA A 19 -12.22 0.93 16.47
CA ALA A 19 -11.48 1.99 15.80
C ALA A 19 -11.98 2.04 14.35
N PRO A 20 -12.40 3.20 13.82
CA PRO A 20 -13.04 3.30 12.50
C PRO A 20 -12.03 3.11 11.36
N LEU A 21 -11.38 1.97 11.35
CA LEU A 21 -10.37 1.58 10.38
C LEU A 21 -10.98 0.69 9.30
N ILE A 22 -10.66 0.98 8.06
CA ILE A 22 -11.00 0.15 6.90
C ILE A 22 -10.05 -1.04 6.87
N VAL A 23 -10.60 -2.25 6.91
CA VAL A 23 -9.84 -3.49 6.90
C VAL A 23 -10.21 -4.34 5.69
N VAL A 24 -9.22 -4.72 4.90
CA VAL A 24 -9.37 -5.56 3.71
C VAL A 24 -8.56 -6.84 3.85
N LYS A 25 -8.89 -7.87 3.07
CA LYS A 25 -8.14 -9.12 3.04
C LYS A 25 -7.13 -9.11 1.89
N ALA A 26 -5.94 -9.64 2.16
CA ALA A 26 -4.88 -9.84 1.18
C ALA A 26 -4.19 -11.19 1.39
N ILE A 27 -3.36 -11.58 0.44
CA ILE A 27 -2.56 -12.83 0.50
C ILE A 27 -1.11 -12.48 0.18
N VAL A 28 -0.21 -12.92 1.05
CA VAL A 28 1.24 -12.75 0.89
C VAL A 28 1.86 -14.06 0.40
N ASN A 29 2.66 -13.98 -0.66
CA ASN A 29 3.39 -15.10 -1.25
C ASN A 29 2.51 -16.33 -1.53
N ARG A 30 1.25 -16.14 -1.95
CA ARG A 30 0.23 -17.18 -2.26
C ARG A 30 -0.16 -18.07 -1.07
N LYS A 31 0.35 -17.82 0.12
CA LYS A 31 0.20 -18.72 1.28
C LYS A 31 -0.44 -18.10 2.48
N ILE A 32 -0.12 -16.84 2.78
CA ILE A 32 -0.46 -16.23 4.06
C ILE A 32 -1.58 -15.23 3.86
N PRO A 33 -2.84 -15.59 4.24
CA PRO A 33 -3.94 -14.64 4.27
C PRO A 33 -3.74 -13.68 5.45
N ILE A 34 -3.98 -12.39 5.21
CA ILE A 34 -3.84 -11.35 6.21
C ILE A 34 -4.97 -10.34 6.12
N ASP A 35 -5.24 -9.71 7.25
CA ASP A 35 -6.06 -8.50 7.33
C ASP A 35 -5.13 -7.27 7.25
N LEU A 36 -5.47 -6.33 6.37
CA LEU A 36 -4.73 -5.09 6.17
C LEU A 36 -5.58 -3.89 6.51
N ILE A 37 -5.02 -2.96 7.25
CA ILE A 37 -5.58 -1.62 7.43
C ILE A 37 -5.26 -0.81 6.16
N VAL A 38 -6.25 -0.15 5.57
CA VAL A 38 -6.04 0.79 4.45
C VAL A 38 -5.66 2.14 5.02
N ASP A 39 -4.45 2.61 4.71
CA ASP A 39 -3.93 3.89 5.22
C ASP A 39 -3.21 4.67 4.13
N THR A 40 -3.85 5.73 3.65
CA THR A 40 -3.27 6.64 2.64
C THR A 40 -2.12 7.49 3.18
N GLY A 41 -1.98 7.60 4.49
CA GLY A 41 -0.90 8.32 5.17
C GLY A 41 0.38 7.52 5.30
N ALA A 42 0.32 6.19 5.17
CA ALA A 42 1.51 5.34 5.18
C ALA A 42 2.23 5.40 3.83
N SER A 43 3.50 5.79 3.82
CA SER A 43 4.32 5.90 2.58
C SER A 43 4.57 4.54 1.93
N LEU A 44 4.75 3.51 2.73
CA LEU A 44 4.97 2.12 2.31
C LEU A 44 3.89 1.21 2.86
N THR A 45 3.60 0.15 2.14
CA THR A 45 2.89 -1.01 2.69
C THR A 45 3.76 -1.62 3.79
N ILE A 46 3.15 -1.89 4.94
CA ILE A 46 3.83 -2.40 6.12
C ILE A 46 3.29 -3.79 6.42
N LEU A 47 4.17 -4.71 6.76
CA LEU A 47 3.81 -6.05 7.24
C LEU A 47 4.28 -6.23 8.69
N SER A 48 3.50 -6.97 9.46
CA SER A 48 3.96 -7.39 10.78
C SER A 48 5.14 -8.34 10.67
N ARG A 49 6.03 -8.31 11.66
CA ARG A 49 7.16 -9.24 11.75
C ARG A 49 6.71 -10.71 11.73
N GLN A 50 5.57 -11.00 12.34
CA GLN A 50 4.99 -12.34 12.35
C GLN A 50 4.60 -12.79 10.92
N VAL A 51 3.91 -11.94 10.16
CA VAL A 51 3.54 -12.23 8.76
C VAL A 51 4.79 -12.41 7.90
N ALA A 52 5.78 -11.53 8.06
CA ALA A 52 7.03 -11.64 7.30
C ALA A 52 7.73 -12.99 7.56
N LYS A 53 7.78 -13.45 8.82
CA LYS A 53 8.33 -14.76 9.19
C LYS A 53 7.55 -15.90 8.56
N GLN A 54 6.22 -15.90 8.68
CA GLN A 54 5.35 -16.96 8.14
C GLN A 54 5.39 -17.03 6.60
N ALA A 55 5.52 -15.87 5.93
CA ALA A 55 5.60 -15.77 4.48
C ALA A 55 7.01 -16.04 3.93
N GLY A 56 8.00 -16.31 4.78
CA GLY A 56 9.38 -16.53 4.37
C GLY A 56 10.06 -15.31 3.76
N ILE A 57 9.66 -14.10 4.18
CA ILE A 57 10.25 -12.86 3.68
C ILE A 57 11.61 -12.64 4.35
N ARG A 58 12.64 -12.47 3.54
CA ARG A 58 13.99 -12.21 4.05
C ARG A 58 14.10 -10.79 4.60
N LEU A 59 14.53 -10.67 5.87
CA LEU A 59 14.72 -9.41 6.57
C LEU A 59 16.21 -8.97 6.54
N ASN A 60 16.79 -8.99 5.36
CA ASN A 60 18.19 -8.58 5.13
C ASN A 60 18.31 -7.16 4.54
N GLY A 61 17.20 -6.44 4.46
CA GLY A 61 17.16 -5.07 3.97
C GLY A 61 17.68 -4.05 4.99
N LYS A 62 17.79 -2.81 4.51
CA LYS A 62 18.22 -1.69 5.36
C LYS A 62 17.21 -1.45 6.49
N ARG A 63 17.73 -1.14 7.68
CA ARG A 63 16.92 -0.60 8.76
C ARG A 63 16.68 0.89 8.52
N ALA A 64 15.46 1.34 8.77
CA ALA A 64 15.07 2.74 8.69
C ALA A 64 14.25 3.11 9.92
N LYS A 65 14.19 4.40 10.24
CA LYS A 65 13.25 4.93 11.22
C LYS A 65 11.99 5.36 10.50
N ALA A 66 10.84 4.91 10.97
CA ALA A 66 9.53 5.37 10.50
C ALA A 66 8.88 6.19 11.61
N ALA A 67 8.28 7.33 11.25
CA ALA A 67 7.45 8.08 12.16
C ALA A 67 6.16 7.30 12.46
N GLY A 68 5.78 7.24 13.72
CA GLY A 68 4.55 6.61 14.17
C GLY A 68 3.88 7.45 15.24
N PRO A 69 2.64 7.12 15.67
CA PRO A 69 1.91 7.88 16.68
C PRO A 69 2.67 8.03 18.01
N ASP A 70 3.48 7.03 18.36
CA ASP A 70 4.22 6.96 19.62
C ASP A 70 5.72 7.33 19.46
N GLY A 71 6.06 8.04 18.38
CA GLY A 71 7.43 8.39 18.06
C GLY A 71 8.02 7.58 16.90
N SER A 72 9.36 7.52 16.80
CA SER A 72 10.01 6.77 15.72
C SER A 72 10.18 5.30 16.07
N GLN A 73 9.74 4.42 15.18
CA GLN A 73 9.96 2.97 15.27
C GLN A 73 11.01 2.52 14.24
N THR A 74 11.80 1.52 14.61
CA THR A 74 12.72 0.90 13.66
C THR A 74 11.99 -0.10 12.79
N VAL A 75 12.03 0.11 11.49
CA VAL A 75 11.48 -0.79 10.47
C VAL A 75 12.61 -1.43 9.67
N THR A 76 12.38 -2.62 9.15
CA THR A 76 13.29 -3.29 8.21
C THR A 76 12.65 -3.27 6.82
N LEU A 77 13.35 -2.73 5.84
CA LEU A 77 12.88 -2.76 4.45
C LEU A 77 13.03 -4.17 3.89
N ALA A 78 12.00 -4.63 3.19
CA ALA A 78 11.98 -5.95 2.60
C ALA A 78 11.24 -5.94 1.25
N THR A 79 11.20 -7.09 0.59
CA THR A 79 10.48 -7.26 -0.68
C THR A 79 9.59 -8.49 -0.59
N VAL A 80 8.30 -8.31 -0.90
CA VAL A 80 7.34 -9.40 -1.05
C VAL A 80 7.39 -9.89 -2.50
N GLY A 81 7.63 -11.17 -2.72
CA GLY A 81 7.70 -11.75 -4.06
C GLY A 81 6.38 -11.65 -4.82
N LEU A 82 5.27 -11.98 -4.18
CA LEU A 82 3.93 -11.83 -4.71
C LEU A 82 2.95 -11.37 -3.63
N PHE A 83 2.32 -10.24 -3.88
CA PHE A 83 1.27 -9.69 -3.04
C PHE A 83 -0.04 -9.68 -3.81
N SER A 84 -1.12 -10.20 -3.22
CA SER A 84 -2.43 -10.30 -3.86
C SER A 84 -3.52 -9.67 -3.01
N ILE A 85 -4.36 -8.84 -3.63
CA ILE A 85 -5.53 -8.22 -3.00
C ILE A 85 -6.70 -8.24 -3.99
N GLY A 86 -7.74 -9.01 -3.67
CA GLY A 86 -8.79 -9.29 -4.66
C GLY A 86 -8.18 -9.93 -5.92
N GLY A 87 -8.56 -9.43 -7.10
CA GLY A 87 -7.97 -9.86 -8.38
C GLY A 87 -6.64 -9.22 -8.74
N ILE A 88 -6.11 -8.34 -7.87
CA ILE A 88 -4.86 -7.60 -8.12
C ILE A 88 -3.69 -8.44 -7.64
N GLN A 89 -2.66 -8.56 -8.47
CA GLN A 89 -1.38 -9.19 -8.11
C GLN A 89 -0.23 -8.22 -8.36
N VAL A 90 0.62 -8.06 -7.36
CA VAL A 90 1.81 -7.20 -7.43
C VAL A 90 3.04 -8.03 -7.10
N ARG A 91 3.99 -8.06 -8.04
CA ARG A 91 5.29 -8.72 -7.85
C ARG A 91 6.31 -7.74 -7.29
N ASN A 92 7.22 -8.26 -6.49
CA ASN A 92 8.36 -7.52 -5.93
C ASN A 92 7.94 -6.22 -5.23
N LEU A 93 6.85 -6.30 -4.43
CA LEU A 93 6.37 -5.16 -3.66
C LEU A 93 7.37 -4.81 -2.54
N LYS A 94 7.87 -3.59 -2.55
CA LYS A 94 8.66 -3.06 -1.44
C LYS A 94 7.76 -2.82 -0.23
N VAL A 95 8.19 -3.30 0.92
CA VAL A 95 7.44 -3.18 2.18
C VAL A 95 8.39 -2.79 3.31
N ALA A 96 7.82 -2.19 4.35
CA ALA A 96 8.46 -2.09 5.65
C ALA A 96 7.96 -3.23 6.55
N VAL A 97 8.81 -3.75 7.41
CA VAL A 97 8.43 -4.77 8.39
C VAL A 97 8.68 -4.24 9.79
N MET A 98 7.65 -4.29 10.64
CA MET A 98 7.72 -3.82 12.02
C MET A 98 6.89 -4.69 12.96
N ASP A 99 7.01 -4.44 14.25
CA ASP A 99 6.16 -5.09 15.25
C ASP A 99 4.80 -4.41 15.32
N PHE A 100 3.74 -5.22 15.32
CA PHE A 100 2.34 -4.77 15.37
C PHE A 100 1.68 -5.02 16.74
N ALA A 101 2.42 -5.49 17.74
CA ALA A 101 1.82 -5.87 19.01
C ALA A 101 1.08 -4.69 19.65
N LEU A 102 1.71 -3.54 19.76
CA LEU A 102 1.10 -2.33 20.33
C LEU A 102 -0.07 -1.81 19.50
N LEU A 103 0.07 -1.75 18.17
CA LEU A 103 -1.00 -1.33 17.28
C LEU A 103 -2.23 -2.24 17.40
N ASN A 104 -2.01 -3.54 17.37
CA ASN A 104 -3.07 -4.52 17.46
C ASN A 104 -3.78 -4.48 18.85
N GLN A 105 -3.03 -4.26 19.91
CA GLN A 105 -3.59 -4.07 21.24
C GLN A 105 -4.42 -2.78 21.33
N ALA A 106 -3.88 -1.66 20.91
CA ALA A 106 -4.54 -0.35 20.99
C ALA A 106 -5.83 -0.30 20.15
N ALA A 107 -5.81 -0.85 18.94
CA ALA A 107 -6.97 -0.89 18.04
C ALA A 107 -7.89 -2.11 18.29
N SER A 108 -7.53 -3.01 19.19
CA SER A 108 -8.23 -4.30 19.40
C SER A 108 -8.48 -5.06 18.08
N ILE A 109 -7.45 -5.16 17.24
CA ILE A 109 -7.50 -5.77 15.92
C ILE A 109 -6.36 -6.79 15.77
N LYS A 110 -6.52 -7.73 14.86
CA LYS A 110 -5.46 -8.66 14.44
C LYS A 110 -5.00 -8.34 13.04
N ALA A 111 -4.51 -7.11 12.82
CA ALA A 111 -3.98 -6.72 11.53
C ALA A 111 -2.61 -7.37 11.28
N GLY A 112 -2.44 -7.91 10.09
CA GLY A 112 -1.16 -8.43 9.59
C GLY A 112 -0.32 -7.36 8.91
N GLY A 113 -0.90 -6.20 8.61
CA GLY A 113 -0.20 -5.12 7.94
C GLY A 113 -1.05 -3.89 7.67
N ILE A 114 -0.44 -2.94 6.99
CA ILE A 114 -1.03 -1.69 6.52
C ILE A 114 -0.81 -1.59 5.01
N LEU A 115 -1.86 -1.30 4.26
CA LEU A 115 -1.81 -1.04 2.83
C LEU A 115 -1.49 0.43 2.60
N GLY A 116 -0.29 0.72 2.11
CA GLY A 116 0.24 2.06 2.01
C GLY A 116 0.27 2.63 0.59
N TYR A 117 0.71 3.89 0.51
CA TYR A 117 0.75 4.70 -0.70
C TYR A 117 1.51 4.03 -1.87
N ASN A 118 2.60 3.33 -1.62
CA ASN A 118 3.41 2.72 -2.68
C ASN A 118 2.64 1.71 -3.54
N LEU A 119 1.59 1.09 -2.99
CA LEU A 119 0.65 0.28 -3.75
C LEU A 119 -0.54 1.12 -4.22
N LEU A 120 -1.16 1.88 -3.33
CA LEU A 120 -2.39 2.64 -3.61
C LEU A 120 -2.22 3.61 -4.79
N LYS A 121 -1.06 4.27 -4.93
CA LYS A 121 -0.78 5.22 -6.02
C LYS A 121 -0.89 4.64 -7.43
N ARG A 122 -0.89 3.32 -7.57
CA ARG A 122 -1.02 2.63 -8.87
C ARG A 122 -2.47 2.56 -9.34
N TYR A 123 -3.41 2.97 -8.47
CA TYR A 123 -4.85 2.84 -8.70
C TYR A 123 -5.58 4.13 -8.34
N ARG A 124 -6.66 4.39 -9.06
CA ARG A 124 -7.74 5.24 -8.53
C ARG A 124 -8.52 4.38 -7.55
N VAL A 125 -8.53 4.79 -6.28
CA VAL A 125 -9.21 4.07 -5.20
C VAL A 125 -10.53 4.76 -4.91
N THR A 126 -11.64 4.01 -5.01
CA THR A 126 -12.98 4.48 -4.66
C THR A 126 -13.46 3.70 -3.45
N ILE A 127 -13.84 4.39 -2.38
CA ILE A 127 -14.38 3.79 -1.16
C ILE A 127 -15.86 4.10 -1.07
N ASP A 128 -16.67 3.06 -1.07
CA ASP A 128 -18.12 3.13 -0.88
C ASP A 128 -18.46 2.59 0.52
N TYR A 129 -18.73 3.52 1.44
CA TYR A 129 -19.08 3.18 2.81
C TYR A 129 -20.48 2.58 2.95
N ALA A 130 -21.41 2.94 2.05
CA ALA A 130 -22.78 2.44 2.09
C ALA A 130 -22.83 0.95 1.78
N THR A 131 -22.11 0.53 0.75
CA THR A 131 -22.03 -0.88 0.35
C THR A 131 -20.82 -1.61 0.94
N ARG A 132 -19.95 -0.92 1.69
CA ARG A 132 -18.68 -1.43 2.25
C ARG A 132 -17.82 -2.10 1.19
N ARG A 133 -17.63 -1.42 0.06
CA ARG A 133 -16.80 -1.88 -1.04
C ARG A 133 -15.70 -0.87 -1.36
N ILE A 134 -14.52 -1.38 -1.66
CA ILE A 134 -13.40 -0.59 -2.16
C ILE A 134 -13.05 -1.08 -3.57
N ARG A 135 -12.97 -0.13 -4.50
CA ARG A 135 -12.62 -0.39 -5.90
C ARG A 135 -11.25 0.17 -6.22
N PHE A 136 -10.45 -0.65 -6.85
CA PHE A 136 -9.14 -0.31 -7.39
C PHE A 136 -9.24 -0.28 -8.92
N THR A 137 -9.12 0.89 -9.52
CA THR A 137 -9.08 1.06 -10.98
C THR A 137 -7.67 1.46 -11.37
N PRO A 138 -6.95 0.69 -12.21
CA PRO A 138 -5.59 1.01 -12.60
C PRO A 138 -5.51 2.41 -13.22
N VAL A 139 -4.52 3.20 -12.81
CA VAL A 139 -4.22 4.47 -13.46
C VAL A 139 -3.16 4.24 -14.54
N GLN A 140 -3.43 4.73 -15.75
CA GLN A 140 -2.42 4.78 -16.79
C GLN A 140 -1.29 5.71 -16.33
N PRO A 141 -0.01 5.36 -16.55
CA PRO A 141 1.07 6.30 -16.33
C PRO A 141 0.76 7.56 -17.16
N GLN A 142 0.58 8.68 -16.49
CA GLN A 142 0.42 9.95 -17.24
C GLN A 142 1.71 10.16 -18.01
N LYS A 143 1.60 10.34 -19.34
CA LYS A 143 2.69 10.90 -20.12
C LYS A 143 3.11 12.20 -19.44
N PRO A 144 4.42 12.45 -19.22
CA PRO A 144 4.87 13.74 -18.71
C PRO A 144 4.19 14.84 -19.53
N LEU A 145 3.58 15.79 -18.84
CA LEU A 145 3.02 16.97 -19.50
C LEU A 145 4.19 17.58 -20.28
N GLY A 146 4.15 17.48 -21.63
CA GLY A 146 5.22 17.96 -22.46
C GLY A 146 5.57 19.38 -22.04
N SER A 147 6.85 19.65 -21.83
CA SER A 147 7.37 20.97 -21.55
C SER A 147 6.81 21.92 -22.61
N ARG A 148 5.82 22.72 -22.24
CA ARG A 148 5.38 23.83 -23.08
C ARG A 148 6.57 24.75 -23.18
N LYS A 149 7.20 24.77 -24.38
CA LYS A 149 8.20 25.76 -24.72
C LYS A 149 7.60 27.15 -24.47
N PRO A 150 8.23 28.00 -23.69
CA PRO A 150 7.68 29.34 -23.47
C PRO A 150 7.52 30.04 -24.81
N PRO A 151 6.48 30.85 -25.03
CA PRO A 151 6.33 31.59 -26.26
C PRO A 151 7.54 32.52 -26.41
N HIS A 152 8.15 32.48 -27.58
CA HIS A 152 9.21 33.42 -27.96
C HIS A 152 8.69 34.84 -27.76
N ALA A 153 9.35 35.62 -26.93
CA ALA A 153 9.16 37.06 -26.86
C ALA A 153 9.48 37.61 -28.23
N ALA A 154 8.49 38.21 -28.89
CA ALA A 154 8.67 38.96 -30.12
C ALA A 154 9.57 40.16 -29.80
N GLY A 155 10.75 40.20 -30.44
CA GLY A 155 11.65 41.30 -30.36
C GLY A 155 10.98 42.55 -30.94
N THR A 156 10.88 43.61 -30.13
CA THR A 156 10.60 44.95 -30.61
C THR A 156 11.82 45.44 -31.35
N ALA A 157 11.68 45.58 -32.66
CA ALA A 157 12.61 46.36 -33.49
C ALA A 157 12.20 47.83 -33.41
N THR A 158 13.13 48.65 -33.03
CA THR A 158 13.14 50.11 -33.26
C THR A 158 13.87 50.38 -34.52
#